data_b70ec1c03dc191b9b404e906a5005c78
#
_entry.id   b70ec1c03dc191b9b404e906a5005c78
#
_cell.length_a   1.000
_cell.length_b   1.000
_cell.length_c   1.000
_cell.angle_alpha   90.00
_cell.angle_beta   90.00
_cell.angle_gamma   90.00
#
_symmetry.space_group_name_H-M   'P 1'
#
loop_
_entity.id
_entity.type
_entity.pdbx_description
1 polymer ?
#
loop_
_entity_poly.entity_id
_entity_poly.type
_entity_poly.pdbx_seq_one_letter_code
_entity_poly.pdbx_strand_id
1 'polypeptide(L)'
;MKRRIRYMALVLVLCMLALTGCAQPRDTMTVRVCLDAAPATLDPAMASSDAERTVVAHLFENLMKLSRGEDGSIQPVYAAAKSYTVEDNLDGTETYTFTLRQNVRWSDGQTVTAHDFVYAWQRLADPATGSPHAALLDMVAGFDQVQSKQDGSLLQVSAPDDFTFVVKLSYKCAYFLTDVCAGTATMPVRSDAAEREDWSLHSETLLTDGPYRATGWDETGLTAQAADGYYDARRLGPDVLEFRFETDGQARADLLSGGDVDFAMNLPEGDTSDPYPQTTLLLLNQRTGSLESESLRRALALAIDRNALTEGQPLDPAQGIVPPGLRNTMGGDFRQGSGSLVDNEPDNYEALCQQARTLLEEAGGVKAAGQITLLYDSTDETAAQTAAAVQDAWKQKLGLIAILRGATAQELADALNQGEFMVALTTVTADRGDASGLLSLWESGNGYFYSTAYDMLLRAADASGHVEVRDAYLEDAEAMLVEDGWVIPLYYVHRHSGLAQQLTAPLYDGTGVYRFSAVVRQAAQ
;
A
#
# COMPACT_ATOMS: atom_id res chain seq x y z
N MET A 1 -7.96 33.17 -69.67
CA MET A 1 -8.19 31.90 -68.97
C MET A 1 -6.88 31.24 -68.51
N LYS A 2 -5.91 30.98 -69.36
CA LYS A 2 -4.63 30.30 -69.03
C LYS A 2 -3.76 30.98 -67.95
N ARG A 3 -3.77 32.32 -67.80
CA ARG A 3 -3.05 33.04 -66.74
C ARG A 3 -3.69 32.88 -65.33
N ARG A 4 -5.01 32.84 -65.22
CA ARG A 4 -5.73 32.67 -63.95
C ARG A 4 -5.60 31.25 -63.42
N ILE A 5 -5.53 30.23 -64.28
CA ILE A 5 -5.30 28.84 -63.90
C ILE A 5 -3.87 28.65 -63.35
N ARG A 6 -2.87 29.34 -63.91
CA ARG A 6 -1.48 29.29 -63.38
C ARG A 6 -1.35 29.96 -62.01
N TYR A 7 -2.06 31.06 -61.73
CA TYR A 7 -2.09 31.66 -60.39
C TYR A 7 -2.83 30.80 -59.37
N MET A 8 -3.93 30.20 -59.72
CA MET A 8 -4.63 29.23 -58.84
C MET A 8 -3.80 28.00 -58.53
N ALA A 9 -3.08 27.45 -59.51
CA ALA A 9 -2.17 26.31 -59.30
C ALA A 9 -0.98 26.70 -58.41
N LEU A 10 -0.44 27.93 -58.54
CA LEU A 10 0.65 28.42 -57.69
C LEU A 10 0.20 28.66 -56.26
N VAL A 11 -1.02 29.20 -56.06
CA VAL A 11 -1.62 29.36 -54.71
C VAL A 11 -1.91 28.03 -54.06
N LEU A 12 -2.39 27.02 -54.81
CA LEU A 12 -2.63 25.67 -54.27
C LEU A 12 -1.31 24.99 -53.86
N VAL A 13 -0.24 25.15 -54.64
CA VAL A 13 1.10 24.61 -54.29
C VAL A 13 1.68 25.37 -53.07
N LEU A 14 1.51 26.67 -52.95
CA LEU A 14 1.90 27.42 -51.76
C LEU A 14 1.08 27.02 -50.52
N CYS A 15 -0.22 26.78 -50.65
CA CYS A 15 -1.05 26.25 -49.57
C CYS A 15 -0.67 24.81 -49.16
N MET A 16 -0.29 23.95 -50.12
CA MET A 16 0.23 22.60 -49.79
C MET A 16 1.61 22.68 -49.12
N LEU A 17 2.46 23.61 -49.47
CA LEU A 17 3.76 23.83 -48.79
C LEU A 17 3.61 24.47 -47.40
N ALA A 18 2.55 25.23 -47.16
CA ALA A 18 2.24 25.77 -45.84
C ALA A 18 1.60 24.74 -44.88
N LEU A 19 1.05 23.64 -45.42
CA LEU A 19 0.51 22.52 -44.64
C LEU A 19 1.56 21.46 -44.25
N THR A 20 2.76 21.54 -44.84
CA THR A 20 3.94 20.84 -44.29
C THR A 20 4.59 21.71 -43.22
N GLY A 21 3.80 22.22 -42.27
CA GLY A 21 4.32 22.74 -41.03
C GLY A 21 5.13 21.63 -40.40
N CYS A 22 6.45 21.82 -40.30
CA CYS A 22 7.32 20.98 -39.51
C CYS A 22 6.67 20.81 -38.12
N ALA A 23 6.04 19.68 -37.88
CA ALA A 23 5.92 19.22 -36.53
C ALA A 23 7.39 19.13 -36.07
N GLN A 24 7.86 20.09 -35.27
CA GLN A 24 9.12 19.88 -34.55
C GLN A 24 8.99 18.54 -33.88
N PRO A 25 9.97 17.63 -34.02
CA PRO A 25 9.96 16.40 -33.29
C PRO A 25 9.82 16.81 -31.83
N ARG A 26 8.71 16.41 -31.20
CA ARG A 26 8.50 16.62 -29.78
C ARG A 26 9.63 15.86 -29.12
N ASP A 27 10.49 16.52 -28.35
CA ASP A 27 11.55 15.84 -27.61
C ASP A 27 10.87 14.77 -26.76
N THR A 28 11.21 13.51 -27.06
CA THR A 28 10.66 12.36 -26.35
C THR A 28 11.12 12.45 -24.89
N MET A 29 10.17 12.53 -23.97
CA MET A 29 10.48 12.54 -22.55
C MET A 29 10.62 11.09 -22.05
N THR A 30 11.84 10.72 -21.69
CA THR A 30 12.12 9.46 -20.98
C THR A 30 12.33 9.75 -19.51
N VAL A 31 11.75 8.91 -18.64
CA VAL A 31 12.04 8.85 -17.20
C VAL A 31 12.61 7.46 -16.89
N ARG A 32 13.81 7.47 -16.32
CA ARG A 32 14.56 6.26 -15.96
C ARG A 32 14.41 6.00 -14.47
N VAL A 33 13.82 4.86 -14.12
CA VAL A 33 13.44 4.47 -12.77
C VAL A 33 14.26 3.26 -12.34
N CYS A 34 14.96 3.35 -11.23
CA CYS A 34 15.64 2.21 -10.63
C CYS A 34 14.79 1.58 -9.54
N LEU A 35 14.40 0.32 -9.75
CA LEU A 35 13.67 -0.51 -8.82
C LEU A 35 14.63 -1.43 -8.05
N ASP A 36 14.26 -1.85 -6.86
CA ASP A 36 15.07 -2.67 -5.96
C ASP A 36 15.06 -4.17 -6.28
N ALA A 37 14.20 -4.60 -7.20
CA ALA A 37 14.13 -5.98 -7.66
C ALA A 37 13.58 -6.07 -9.08
N ALA A 38 13.94 -7.13 -9.81
CA ALA A 38 13.24 -7.52 -11.03
C ALA A 38 11.86 -8.09 -10.68
N PRO A 39 10.79 -7.71 -11.39
CA PRO A 39 9.47 -8.32 -11.21
C PRO A 39 9.51 -9.82 -11.50
N ALA A 40 9.04 -10.64 -10.56
CA ALA A 40 8.82 -12.06 -10.76
C ALA A 40 7.57 -12.34 -11.59
N THR A 41 6.61 -11.41 -11.54
CA THR A 41 5.37 -11.45 -12.34
C THR A 41 4.82 -10.03 -12.55
N LEU A 42 4.08 -9.85 -13.64
CA LEU A 42 3.27 -8.65 -13.89
C LEU A 42 1.77 -8.98 -13.93
N ASP A 43 1.38 -10.09 -13.32
CA ASP A 43 -0.01 -10.44 -13.05
C ASP A 43 -0.54 -9.55 -11.91
N PRO A 44 -1.55 -8.68 -12.13
CA PRO A 44 -2.09 -7.81 -11.09
C PRO A 44 -2.51 -8.55 -9.82
N ALA A 45 -3.09 -9.75 -9.95
CA ALA A 45 -3.54 -10.53 -8.80
C ALA A 45 -2.40 -11.16 -7.99
N MET A 46 -1.19 -11.27 -8.55
CA MET A 46 -0.04 -11.94 -7.93
C MET A 46 1.11 -11.00 -7.56
N ALA A 47 1.16 -9.81 -8.18
CA ALA A 47 2.20 -8.81 -7.95
C ALA A 47 2.19 -8.33 -6.49
N SER A 48 3.20 -8.67 -5.71
CA SER A 48 3.25 -8.44 -4.26
C SER A 48 4.36 -7.48 -3.82
N SER A 49 5.50 -7.46 -4.52
CA SER A 49 6.58 -6.53 -4.22
C SER A 49 6.25 -5.10 -4.70
N ASP A 50 6.88 -4.09 -4.08
CA ASP A 50 6.71 -2.69 -4.47
C ASP A 50 7.15 -2.44 -5.92
N ALA A 51 8.22 -3.14 -6.35
CA ALA A 51 8.70 -3.11 -7.73
C ALA A 51 7.64 -3.64 -8.71
N GLU A 52 7.07 -4.82 -8.45
CA GLU A 52 6.02 -5.42 -9.28
C GLU A 52 4.80 -4.52 -9.36
N ARG A 53 4.28 -4.09 -8.21
CA ARG A 53 3.08 -3.22 -8.14
C ARG A 53 3.32 -1.88 -8.81
N THR A 54 4.55 -1.32 -8.68
CA THR A 54 4.91 -0.08 -9.38
C THR A 54 4.88 -0.26 -10.90
N VAL A 55 5.43 -1.35 -11.45
CA VAL A 55 5.37 -1.62 -12.89
C VAL A 55 3.93 -1.88 -13.34
N VAL A 56 3.17 -2.73 -12.63
CA VAL A 56 1.75 -3.04 -12.91
C VAL A 56 0.91 -1.77 -12.97
N ALA A 57 1.12 -0.82 -12.04
CA ALA A 57 0.39 0.46 -11.98
C ALA A 57 0.58 1.37 -13.22
N HIS A 58 1.55 1.07 -14.09
CA HIS A 58 1.77 1.79 -15.35
C HIS A 58 1.27 1.02 -16.58
N LEU A 59 1.19 -0.30 -16.47
CA LEU A 59 0.82 -1.16 -17.59
C LEU A 59 -0.69 -1.46 -17.64
N PHE A 60 -1.38 -1.36 -16.51
CA PHE A 60 -2.82 -1.61 -16.40
C PHE A 60 -3.58 -0.38 -15.90
N GLU A 61 -4.89 -0.34 -16.14
CA GLU A 61 -5.79 0.71 -15.69
C GLU A 61 -6.98 0.10 -14.94
N ASN A 62 -7.27 0.61 -13.75
CA ASN A 62 -8.41 0.13 -12.96
C ASN A 62 -9.68 0.99 -13.21
N LEU A 63 -10.78 0.68 -12.52
CA LEU A 63 -12.02 1.47 -12.52
C LEU A 63 -11.77 2.92 -12.12
N MET A 64 -11.00 3.11 -11.07
CA MET A 64 -10.53 4.39 -10.55
C MET A 64 -9.00 4.44 -10.57
N LYS A 65 -8.42 5.62 -10.40
CA LYS A 65 -6.99 5.84 -10.14
C LYS A 65 -6.79 6.88 -9.06
N LEU A 66 -5.66 6.84 -8.38
CA LEU A 66 -5.33 7.83 -7.36
C LEU A 66 -4.78 9.10 -8.01
N SER A 67 -5.15 10.23 -7.44
CA SER A 67 -4.65 11.56 -7.82
C SER A 67 -4.43 12.40 -6.58
N ARG A 68 -3.43 13.27 -6.62
CA ARG A 68 -3.19 14.23 -5.55
C ARG A 68 -4.10 15.44 -5.72
N GLY A 69 -4.88 15.77 -4.68
CA GLY A 69 -5.67 16.98 -4.58
C GLY A 69 -4.79 18.24 -4.39
N GLU A 70 -5.39 19.42 -4.52
CA GLU A 70 -4.70 20.71 -4.31
C GLU A 70 -4.24 20.88 -2.86
N ASP A 71 -4.91 20.25 -1.92
CA ASP A 71 -4.59 20.21 -0.49
C ASP A 71 -3.55 19.15 -0.11
N GLY A 72 -3.06 18.39 -1.11
CA GLY A 72 -2.11 17.30 -0.93
C GLY A 72 -2.74 15.95 -0.62
N SER A 73 -4.05 15.87 -0.36
CA SER A 73 -4.76 14.62 -0.11
C SER A 73 -4.73 13.68 -1.32
N ILE A 74 -4.77 12.37 -1.08
CA ILE A 74 -4.84 11.36 -2.13
C ILE A 74 -6.31 10.97 -2.32
N GLN A 75 -6.83 11.22 -3.52
CA GLN A 75 -8.24 11.03 -3.85
C GLN A 75 -8.42 10.08 -5.04
N PRO A 76 -9.47 9.23 -5.05
CA PRO A 76 -9.82 8.43 -6.21
C PRO A 76 -10.47 9.31 -7.29
N VAL A 77 -10.00 9.17 -8.52
CA VAL A 77 -10.59 9.82 -9.70
C VAL A 77 -10.96 8.77 -10.74
N TYR A 78 -11.92 9.10 -11.61
CA TYR A 78 -12.35 8.17 -12.66
C TYR A 78 -11.22 7.79 -13.61
N ALA A 79 -11.06 6.49 -13.85
CA ALA A 79 -10.10 5.92 -14.78
C ALA A 79 -10.83 5.16 -15.90
N ALA A 80 -10.83 3.82 -15.93
CA ALA A 80 -11.62 3.07 -16.89
C ALA A 80 -13.12 3.29 -16.72
N ALA A 81 -13.61 3.53 -15.50
CA ALA A 81 -14.96 4.02 -15.27
C ALA A 81 -15.08 5.51 -15.65
N LYS A 82 -16.21 5.92 -16.21
CA LYS A 82 -16.57 7.34 -16.43
C LYS A 82 -17.53 7.88 -15.38
N SER A 83 -18.25 6.99 -14.69
CA SER A 83 -19.19 7.32 -13.61
C SER A 83 -19.52 6.05 -12.82
N TYR A 84 -20.02 6.24 -11.62
CA TYR A 84 -20.68 5.18 -10.84
C TYR A 84 -21.93 5.72 -10.13
N THR A 85 -22.81 4.81 -9.72
CA THR A 85 -23.91 5.06 -8.79
C THR A 85 -23.82 4.07 -7.63
N VAL A 86 -24.27 4.49 -6.46
CA VAL A 86 -24.36 3.64 -5.27
C VAL A 86 -25.82 3.52 -4.89
N GLU A 87 -26.30 2.31 -4.70
CA GLU A 87 -27.60 2.01 -4.12
C GLU A 87 -27.38 1.47 -2.71
N ASP A 88 -27.88 2.22 -1.73
CA ASP A 88 -27.84 1.86 -0.30
C ASP A 88 -29.03 0.96 -0.01
N ASN A 89 -28.78 -0.32 0.23
CA ASN A 89 -29.83 -1.31 0.41
C ASN A 89 -30.34 -1.30 1.87
N LEU A 90 -31.62 -1.59 2.06
CA LEU A 90 -32.26 -1.59 3.38
C LEU A 90 -31.69 -2.65 4.36
N ASP A 91 -30.96 -3.63 3.84
CA ASP A 91 -30.30 -4.70 4.60
C ASP A 91 -28.87 -4.31 5.08
N GLY A 92 -28.44 -3.06 4.83
CA GLY A 92 -27.10 -2.57 5.19
C GLY A 92 -26.02 -2.89 4.16
N THR A 93 -26.37 -3.53 3.04
CA THR A 93 -25.47 -3.77 1.91
C THR A 93 -25.49 -2.58 0.96
N GLU A 94 -24.46 -2.45 0.14
CA GLU A 94 -24.37 -1.44 -0.94
C GLU A 94 -24.18 -2.10 -2.30
N THR A 95 -24.77 -1.49 -3.33
CA THR A 95 -24.52 -1.93 -4.71
C THR A 95 -23.92 -0.77 -5.51
N TYR A 96 -22.70 -0.97 -5.97
CA TYR A 96 -22.02 -0.05 -6.89
C TYR A 96 -22.28 -0.49 -8.33
N THR A 97 -22.68 0.47 -9.17
CA THR A 97 -22.84 0.27 -10.61
C THR A 97 -21.92 1.24 -11.33
N PHE A 98 -20.84 0.73 -11.91
CA PHE A 98 -19.89 1.52 -12.70
C PHE A 98 -20.26 1.49 -14.16
N THR A 99 -20.22 2.67 -14.83
CA THR A 99 -20.31 2.77 -16.28
C THR A 99 -18.91 2.99 -16.85
N LEU A 100 -18.45 2.07 -17.70
CA LEU A 100 -17.13 2.12 -18.30
C LEU A 100 -17.06 3.08 -19.49
N ARG A 101 -15.84 3.56 -19.78
CA ARG A 101 -15.51 4.27 -21.00
C ARG A 101 -15.48 3.28 -22.16
N GLN A 102 -16.03 3.67 -23.31
CA GLN A 102 -16.07 2.81 -24.50
C GLN A 102 -14.77 2.86 -25.34
N ASN A 103 -13.82 3.72 -24.97
CA ASN A 103 -12.58 3.94 -25.70
C ASN A 103 -11.33 3.46 -24.94
N VAL A 104 -11.47 2.71 -23.85
CA VAL A 104 -10.36 1.99 -23.24
C VAL A 104 -10.05 0.75 -24.08
N ARG A 105 -8.77 0.51 -24.35
CA ARG A 105 -8.31 -0.55 -25.26
C ARG A 105 -7.21 -1.38 -24.63
N TRP A 106 -7.26 -2.67 -24.86
CA TRP A 106 -6.12 -3.56 -24.69
C TRP A 106 -5.02 -3.24 -25.70
N SER A 107 -3.79 -3.62 -25.39
CA SER A 107 -2.60 -3.38 -26.24
C SER A 107 -2.68 -4.02 -27.63
N ASP A 108 -3.59 -4.99 -27.84
CA ASP A 108 -3.91 -5.58 -29.16
C ASP A 108 -5.04 -4.83 -29.92
N GLY A 109 -5.59 -3.76 -29.32
CA GLY A 109 -6.64 -2.92 -29.88
C GLY A 109 -8.08 -3.36 -29.58
N GLN A 110 -8.28 -4.49 -28.89
CA GLN A 110 -9.62 -4.90 -28.44
C GLN A 110 -10.14 -3.95 -27.35
N THR A 111 -11.46 -3.84 -27.24
CA THR A 111 -12.10 -2.99 -26.22
C THR A 111 -12.04 -3.67 -24.87
N VAL A 112 -11.67 -2.91 -23.83
CA VAL A 112 -11.83 -3.35 -22.43
C VAL A 112 -13.30 -3.32 -22.07
N THR A 113 -13.79 -4.40 -21.48
CA THR A 113 -15.21 -4.58 -21.13
C THR A 113 -15.39 -4.85 -19.64
N ALA A 114 -16.63 -4.73 -19.17
CA ALA A 114 -16.99 -5.08 -17.80
C ALA A 114 -16.76 -6.58 -17.49
N HIS A 115 -16.79 -7.44 -18.51
CA HIS A 115 -16.50 -8.86 -18.36
C HIS A 115 -15.04 -9.12 -17.96
N ASP A 116 -14.09 -8.27 -18.38
CA ASP A 116 -12.67 -8.37 -18.01
C ASP A 116 -12.49 -8.08 -16.51
N PHE A 117 -13.23 -7.11 -15.95
CA PHE A 117 -13.28 -6.83 -14.52
C PHE A 117 -13.93 -7.97 -13.72
N VAL A 118 -15.06 -8.52 -14.20
CA VAL A 118 -15.71 -9.67 -13.55
C VAL A 118 -14.75 -10.84 -13.46
N TYR A 119 -14.09 -11.18 -14.57
CA TYR A 119 -13.12 -12.27 -14.61
C TYR A 119 -11.96 -12.02 -13.63
N ALA A 120 -11.36 -10.83 -13.67
CA ALA A 120 -10.23 -10.48 -12.82
C ALA A 120 -10.57 -10.57 -11.32
N TRP A 121 -11.74 -10.05 -10.91
CA TRP A 121 -12.14 -10.06 -9.50
C TRP A 121 -12.53 -11.46 -9.01
N GLN A 122 -13.23 -12.24 -9.84
CA GLN A 122 -13.53 -13.64 -9.52
C GLN A 122 -12.26 -14.47 -9.38
N ARG A 123 -11.30 -14.28 -10.30
CA ARG A 123 -9.98 -14.92 -10.26
C ARG A 123 -9.18 -14.49 -9.03
N LEU A 124 -9.16 -13.20 -8.69
CA LEU A 124 -8.48 -12.69 -7.50
C LEU A 124 -9.00 -13.33 -6.21
N ALA A 125 -10.33 -13.47 -6.09
CA ALA A 125 -10.97 -14.06 -4.92
C ALA A 125 -10.83 -15.59 -4.85
N ASP A 126 -10.63 -16.27 -6.00
CA ASP A 126 -10.61 -17.73 -6.09
C ASP A 126 -9.37 -18.31 -5.37
N PRO A 127 -9.52 -19.19 -4.35
CA PRO A 127 -8.40 -19.85 -3.69
C PRO A 127 -7.48 -20.61 -4.63
N ALA A 128 -7.99 -21.10 -5.77
CA ALA A 128 -7.18 -21.80 -6.78
C ALA A 128 -6.13 -20.90 -7.43
N THR A 129 -6.35 -19.58 -7.45
CA THR A 129 -5.36 -18.58 -7.93
C THR A 129 -4.19 -18.44 -6.95
N GLY A 130 -4.43 -18.65 -5.66
CA GLY A 130 -3.40 -18.49 -4.62
C GLY A 130 -2.92 -17.04 -4.44
N SER A 131 -3.79 -16.07 -4.77
CA SER A 131 -3.44 -14.65 -4.65
C SER A 131 -3.17 -14.24 -3.21
N PRO A 132 -2.07 -13.53 -2.92
CA PRO A 132 -1.83 -12.95 -1.60
C PRO A 132 -2.78 -11.79 -1.27
N HIS A 133 -3.53 -11.30 -2.27
CA HIS A 133 -4.40 -10.14 -2.17
C HIS A 133 -5.91 -10.49 -2.15
N ALA A 134 -6.27 -11.77 -2.09
CA ALA A 134 -7.68 -12.19 -2.14
C ALA A 134 -8.55 -11.48 -1.09
N ALA A 135 -8.00 -11.26 0.12
CA ALA A 135 -8.69 -10.59 1.23
C ALA A 135 -9.08 -9.13 0.94
N LEU A 136 -8.50 -8.49 -0.08
CA LEU A 136 -8.95 -7.16 -0.53
C LEU A 136 -10.40 -7.14 -1.05
N LEU A 137 -10.99 -8.31 -1.28
CA LEU A 137 -12.38 -8.45 -1.73
C LEU A 137 -13.31 -9.00 -0.65
N ASP A 138 -12.90 -9.04 0.62
CA ASP A 138 -13.69 -9.57 1.73
C ASP A 138 -15.04 -8.85 1.93
N MET A 139 -15.08 -7.53 1.63
CA MET A 139 -16.31 -6.75 1.67
C MET A 139 -17.28 -7.10 0.53
N VAL A 140 -16.82 -7.76 -0.55
CA VAL A 140 -17.70 -8.11 -1.67
C VAL A 140 -18.60 -9.29 -1.28
N ALA A 141 -19.89 -9.15 -1.49
CA ALA A 141 -20.84 -10.19 -1.16
C ALA A 141 -20.49 -11.51 -1.89
N GLY A 142 -20.62 -12.61 -1.18
CA GLY A 142 -20.24 -13.94 -1.68
C GLY A 142 -18.79 -14.34 -1.43
N PHE A 143 -17.91 -13.46 -0.94
CA PHE A 143 -16.50 -13.79 -0.68
C PHE A 143 -16.33 -15.01 0.24
N ASP A 144 -17.02 -15.07 1.38
CA ASP A 144 -16.97 -16.25 2.29
C ASP A 144 -17.41 -17.54 1.60
N GLN A 145 -18.37 -17.45 0.67
CA GLN A 145 -18.82 -18.60 -0.11
C GLN A 145 -17.75 -19.03 -1.12
N VAL A 146 -17.06 -18.08 -1.75
CA VAL A 146 -15.90 -18.35 -2.62
C VAL A 146 -14.85 -19.12 -1.84
N GLN A 147 -14.45 -18.60 -0.67
CA GLN A 147 -13.41 -19.23 0.17
C GLN A 147 -13.82 -20.63 0.63
N SER A 148 -15.06 -20.80 1.09
CA SER A 148 -15.53 -22.10 1.61
C SER A 148 -15.78 -23.16 0.53
N LYS A 149 -16.22 -22.76 -0.67
CA LYS A 149 -16.54 -23.65 -1.77
C LYS A 149 -15.45 -23.73 -2.85
N GLN A 150 -14.43 -22.89 -2.77
CA GLN A 150 -13.34 -22.77 -3.74
C GLN A 150 -13.87 -22.52 -5.16
N ASP A 151 -14.78 -21.55 -5.29
CA ASP A 151 -15.45 -21.22 -6.57
C ASP A 151 -15.58 -19.68 -6.69
N GLY A 152 -14.69 -19.06 -7.46
CA GLY A 152 -14.64 -17.63 -7.72
C GLY A 152 -15.93 -17.06 -8.31
N SER A 153 -16.71 -17.89 -9.04
CA SER A 153 -17.96 -17.47 -9.67
C SER A 153 -19.07 -17.08 -8.68
N LEU A 154 -18.89 -17.40 -7.39
CA LEU A 154 -19.83 -17.05 -6.33
C LEU A 154 -19.69 -15.61 -5.83
N LEU A 155 -18.60 -14.93 -6.22
CA LEU A 155 -18.41 -13.51 -5.90
C LEU A 155 -19.49 -12.67 -6.59
N GLN A 156 -20.16 -11.79 -5.84
CA GLN A 156 -21.28 -11.01 -6.34
C GLN A 156 -20.82 -9.80 -7.16
N VAL A 157 -20.18 -10.09 -8.28
CA VAL A 157 -19.80 -9.15 -9.34
C VAL A 157 -20.45 -9.59 -10.65
N SER A 158 -20.89 -8.64 -11.49
CA SER A 158 -21.55 -8.96 -12.76
C SER A 158 -21.37 -7.89 -13.81
N ALA A 159 -21.51 -8.29 -15.06
CA ALA A 159 -21.51 -7.42 -16.24
C ALA A 159 -22.83 -7.62 -17.00
N PRO A 160 -23.88 -6.82 -16.71
CA PRO A 160 -25.14 -6.90 -17.44
C PRO A 160 -25.01 -6.59 -18.94
N ASP A 161 -24.01 -5.80 -19.29
CA ASP A 161 -23.57 -5.50 -20.66
C ASP A 161 -22.06 -5.20 -20.68
N ASP A 162 -21.48 -4.98 -21.85
CA ASP A 162 -20.03 -4.79 -22.04
C ASP A 162 -19.45 -3.58 -21.26
N PHE A 163 -20.28 -2.62 -20.87
CA PHE A 163 -19.82 -1.35 -20.27
C PHE A 163 -20.44 -1.06 -18.91
N THR A 164 -21.13 -2.01 -18.34
CA THR A 164 -21.72 -1.88 -17.00
C THR A 164 -21.14 -2.95 -16.08
N PHE A 165 -20.34 -2.53 -15.10
CA PHE A 165 -19.82 -3.41 -14.04
C PHE A 165 -20.57 -3.16 -12.76
N VAL A 166 -21.13 -4.22 -12.17
CA VAL A 166 -21.90 -4.16 -10.93
C VAL A 166 -21.23 -4.98 -9.86
N VAL A 167 -21.08 -4.43 -8.67
CA VAL A 167 -20.54 -5.11 -7.49
C VAL A 167 -21.44 -4.85 -6.29
N LYS A 168 -21.81 -5.92 -5.58
CA LYS A 168 -22.55 -5.84 -4.33
C LYS A 168 -21.58 -6.01 -3.15
N LEU A 169 -21.60 -5.05 -2.21
CA LEU A 169 -20.84 -5.12 -0.96
C LEU A 169 -21.72 -5.68 0.15
N SER A 170 -21.16 -6.50 1.04
CA SER A 170 -21.81 -7.06 2.22
C SER A 170 -22.02 -6.01 3.32
N TYR A 171 -21.20 -4.97 3.32
CA TYR A 171 -21.23 -3.85 4.24
C TYR A 171 -20.64 -2.59 3.57
N LYS A 172 -20.82 -1.42 4.19
CA LYS A 172 -20.24 -0.16 3.71
C LYS A 172 -18.72 -0.21 3.85
N CYS A 173 -18.01 0.21 2.80
CA CYS A 173 -16.56 0.18 2.77
C CYS A 173 -16.01 1.54 2.32
N ALA A 174 -15.47 2.32 3.27
CA ALA A 174 -15.00 3.67 3.00
C ALA A 174 -13.77 3.71 2.07
N TYR A 175 -12.92 2.68 2.11
CA TYR A 175 -11.73 2.56 1.27
C TYR A 175 -11.99 1.83 -0.06
N PHE A 176 -13.25 1.47 -0.37
CA PHE A 176 -13.58 0.70 -1.58
C PHE A 176 -13.10 1.38 -2.87
N LEU A 177 -13.32 2.68 -3.02
CA LEU A 177 -12.91 3.41 -4.22
C LEU A 177 -11.41 3.67 -4.29
N THR A 178 -10.75 3.89 -3.14
CA THR A 178 -9.33 4.24 -3.06
C THR A 178 -8.42 3.01 -3.13
N ASP A 179 -8.74 1.96 -2.41
CA ASP A 179 -7.85 0.81 -2.23
C ASP A 179 -8.27 -0.41 -3.07
N VAL A 180 -9.57 -0.57 -3.31
CA VAL A 180 -10.05 -1.66 -4.16
C VAL A 180 -10.18 -1.20 -5.62
N CYS A 181 -10.99 -0.17 -5.90
CA CYS A 181 -11.24 0.26 -7.28
C CYS A 181 -10.06 0.99 -7.94
N ALA A 182 -9.09 1.51 -7.16
CA ALA A 182 -7.85 2.14 -7.67
C ALA A 182 -6.58 1.32 -7.33
N GLY A 183 -6.73 0.17 -6.66
CA GLY A 183 -5.65 -0.74 -6.30
C GLY A 183 -5.07 -1.49 -7.50
N THR A 184 -3.86 -2.00 -7.37
CA THR A 184 -3.21 -2.75 -8.45
C THR A 184 -3.76 -4.17 -8.60
N ALA A 185 -4.09 -4.85 -7.49
CA ALA A 185 -4.50 -6.25 -7.49
C ALA A 185 -5.85 -6.51 -8.19
N THR A 186 -6.72 -5.51 -8.24
CA THR A 186 -8.08 -5.58 -8.81
C THR A 186 -8.18 -5.02 -10.23
N MET A 187 -7.04 -4.75 -10.88
CA MET A 187 -6.99 -4.32 -12.27
C MET A 187 -7.54 -5.43 -13.20
N PRO A 188 -8.13 -5.05 -14.35
CA PRO A 188 -8.73 -6.02 -15.25
C PRO A 188 -7.69 -6.94 -15.88
N VAL A 189 -8.07 -8.18 -16.12
CA VAL A 189 -7.30 -9.18 -16.84
C VAL A 189 -8.22 -9.87 -17.84
N ARG A 190 -7.73 -10.06 -19.06
CA ARG A 190 -8.51 -10.74 -20.10
C ARG A 190 -8.35 -12.26 -19.97
N SER A 191 -9.48 -12.98 -19.93
CA SER A 191 -9.50 -14.42 -19.65
C SER A 191 -8.69 -15.24 -20.66
N ASP A 192 -8.77 -14.92 -21.95
CA ASP A 192 -8.04 -15.63 -23.01
C ASP A 192 -6.50 -15.42 -22.95
N ALA A 193 -6.05 -14.31 -22.34
CA ALA A 193 -4.64 -14.08 -22.05
C ALA A 193 -4.18 -14.92 -20.85
N ALA A 194 -4.96 -14.90 -19.76
CA ALA A 194 -4.62 -15.57 -18.51
C ALA A 194 -4.70 -17.11 -18.54
N GLU A 195 -5.25 -17.70 -19.61
CA GLU A 195 -5.19 -19.16 -19.86
C GLU A 195 -3.77 -19.68 -20.11
N ARG A 196 -2.83 -18.80 -20.46
CA ARG A 196 -1.43 -19.18 -20.68
C ARG A 196 -0.67 -19.03 -19.36
N GLU A 197 0.08 -20.04 -18.97
CA GLU A 197 0.88 -20.03 -17.75
C GLU A 197 1.93 -18.90 -17.71
N ASP A 198 2.47 -18.50 -18.87
CA ASP A 198 3.54 -17.50 -19.01
C ASP A 198 3.05 -16.11 -19.42
N TRP A 199 1.74 -15.85 -19.39
CA TRP A 199 1.14 -14.65 -19.97
C TRP A 199 1.67 -13.34 -19.36
N SER A 200 2.05 -13.36 -18.08
CA SER A 200 2.50 -12.20 -17.29
C SER A 200 4.01 -12.18 -17.04
N LEU A 201 4.78 -13.03 -17.75
CA LEU A 201 6.23 -13.19 -17.55
C LEU A 201 7.08 -12.61 -18.68
N HIS A 202 6.45 -12.23 -19.81
CA HIS A 202 7.15 -11.72 -20.99
C HIS A 202 6.39 -10.59 -21.66
N SER A 203 7.10 -9.58 -22.15
CA SER A 203 6.52 -8.41 -22.84
C SER A 203 5.66 -8.79 -24.06
N GLU A 204 6.00 -9.88 -24.77
CA GLU A 204 5.32 -10.32 -25.98
C GLU A 204 3.97 -10.98 -25.72
N THR A 205 3.78 -11.53 -24.51
CA THR A 205 2.55 -12.23 -24.12
C THR A 205 1.65 -11.37 -23.24
N LEU A 206 2.18 -10.30 -22.66
CA LEU A 206 1.49 -9.41 -21.74
C LEU A 206 0.51 -8.50 -22.49
N LEU A 207 -0.78 -8.70 -22.26
CA LEU A 207 -1.82 -7.78 -22.72
C LEU A 207 -2.13 -6.77 -21.62
N THR A 208 -2.02 -5.50 -21.97
CA THR A 208 -2.18 -4.38 -21.03
C THR A 208 -3.21 -3.37 -21.53
N ASP A 209 -3.86 -2.64 -20.64
CA ASP A 209 -4.88 -1.64 -20.95
C ASP A 209 -4.57 -0.26 -20.40
N GLY A 210 -3.40 -0.13 -19.76
CA GLY A 210 -2.96 1.07 -19.05
C GLY A 210 -2.33 2.15 -19.92
N PRO A 211 -1.78 3.19 -19.27
CA PRO A 211 -1.16 4.33 -19.93
C PRO A 211 0.13 3.98 -20.70
N TYR A 212 0.77 2.86 -20.36
CA TYR A 212 1.99 2.40 -21.04
C TYR A 212 1.85 0.93 -21.44
N ARG A 213 2.64 0.55 -22.45
CA ARG A 213 2.80 -0.82 -22.93
C ARG A 213 4.26 -1.24 -22.82
N ALA A 214 4.53 -2.41 -22.27
CA ALA A 214 5.84 -3.00 -22.26
C ALA A 214 6.30 -3.30 -23.69
N THR A 215 7.52 -2.83 -24.06
CA THR A 215 8.12 -3.03 -25.37
C THR A 215 9.40 -3.83 -25.32
N GLY A 216 9.94 -4.06 -24.15
CA GLY A 216 11.08 -4.93 -23.85
C GLY A 216 11.11 -5.22 -22.35
N TRP A 217 11.41 -6.47 -22.00
CA TRP A 217 11.56 -6.90 -20.63
C TRP A 217 12.54 -8.07 -20.54
N ASP A 218 13.57 -7.88 -19.73
CA ASP A 218 14.57 -8.89 -19.41
C ASP A 218 15.00 -8.81 -17.93
N GLU A 219 16.00 -9.55 -17.52
CA GLU A 219 16.51 -9.58 -16.15
C GLU A 219 17.16 -8.26 -15.68
N THR A 220 17.48 -7.35 -16.60
CA THR A 220 18.15 -6.07 -16.31
C THR A 220 17.20 -4.88 -16.27
N GLY A 221 16.05 -4.98 -16.95
CA GLY A 221 15.12 -3.88 -17.02
C GLY A 221 13.86 -4.15 -17.84
N LEU A 222 12.96 -3.18 -17.78
CA LEU A 222 11.74 -3.16 -18.58
C LEU A 222 11.58 -1.77 -19.19
N THR A 223 11.31 -1.73 -20.50
CA THR A 223 10.96 -0.51 -21.22
C THR A 223 9.46 -0.49 -21.48
N ALA A 224 8.80 0.60 -21.06
CA ALA A 224 7.39 0.84 -21.30
C ALA A 224 7.20 2.16 -22.07
N GLN A 225 6.49 2.09 -23.21
CA GLN A 225 6.17 3.24 -24.05
C GLN A 225 4.72 3.65 -23.82
N ALA A 226 4.45 4.97 -23.87
CA ALA A 226 3.11 5.52 -23.82
C ALA A 226 2.21 4.81 -24.84
N ALA A 227 1.06 4.31 -24.39
CA ALA A 227 0.17 3.49 -25.21
C ALA A 227 -0.54 4.35 -26.26
N ASP A 228 -0.44 3.93 -27.54
CA ASP A 228 -1.15 4.57 -28.63
C ASP A 228 -2.66 4.49 -28.39
N GLY A 229 -3.35 5.63 -28.40
CA GLY A 229 -4.79 5.68 -28.19
C GLY A 229 -5.24 5.58 -26.74
N TYR A 230 -4.34 5.66 -25.77
CA TYR A 230 -4.76 5.77 -24.37
C TYR A 230 -5.73 6.95 -24.19
N TYR A 231 -6.85 6.70 -23.53
CA TYR A 231 -7.98 7.64 -23.47
C TYR A 231 -7.62 9.01 -22.82
N ASP A 232 -6.59 9.03 -21.94
CA ASP A 232 -6.13 10.22 -21.20
C ASP A 232 -4.68 10.63 -21.58
N ALA A 233 -4.24 10.30 -22.79
CA ALA A 233 -2.86 10.54 -23.26
C ALA A 233 -2.37 11.99 -23.10
N ARG A 234 -3.30 12.98 -23.04
CA ARG A 234 -2.94 14.39 -22.86
C ARG A 234 -2.38 14.72 -21.48
N ARG A 235 -2.61 13.84 -20.49
CA ARG A 235 -2.14 14.00 -19.11
C ARG A 235 -0.88 13.21 -18.82
N LEU A 236 -0.41 12.41 -19.78
CA LEU A 236 0.86 11.71 -19.63
C LEU A 236 2.02 12.70 -19.75
N GLY A 237 2.96 12.63 -18.79
CA GLY A 237 4.22 13.37 -18.82
C GLY A 237 5.25 12.64 -19.67
N PRO A 238 5.76 11.47 -19.25
CA PRO A 238 6.75 10.70 -20.00
C PRO A 238 6.16 10.02 -21.23
N ASP A 239 6.92 10.02 -22.34
CA ASP A 239 6.64 9.17 -23.51
C ASP A 239 7.17 7.75 -23.30
N VAL A 240 8.26 7.62 -22.50
CA VAL A 240 8.92 6.35 -22.19
C VAL A 240 9.25 6.29 -20.70
N LEU A 241 8.99 5.14 -20.09
CA LEU A 241 9.48 4.74 -18.78
C LEU A 241 10.50 3.60 -18.97
N GLU A 242 11.70 3.79 -18.46
CA GLU A 242 12.74 2.76 -18.43
C GLU A 242 12.96 2.31 -16.99
N PHE A 243 12.49 1.12 -16.65
CA PHE A 243 12.70 0.50 -15.34
C PHE A 243 14.01 -0.32 -15.40
N ARG A 244 14.95 0.02 -14.53
CA ARG A 244 16.18 -0.73 -14.30
C ARG A 244 16.07 -1.49 -12.99
N PHE A 245 16.57 -2.72 -12.93
CA PHE A 245 16.53 -3.57 -11.74
C PHE A 245 17.93 -3.64 -11.12
N GLU A 246 18.04 -3.23 -9.85
CA GLU A 246 19.30 -3.26 -9.10
C GLU A 246 19.01 -3.57 -7.63
N THR A 247 19.50 -4.70 -7.12
CA THR A 247 19.22 -5.16 -5.76
C THR A 247 20.10 -4.51 -4.71
N ASP A 248 21.28 -4.03 -5.07
CA ASP A 248 22.19 -3.36 -4.14
C ASP A 248 21.80 -1.89 -3.95
N GLY A 249 21.53 -1.49 -2.70
CA GLY A 249 21.08 -0.13 -2.35
C GLY A 249 22.12 0.94 -2.68
N GLN A 250 23.41 0.66 -2.46
CA GLN A 250 24.48 1.59 -2.76
C GLN A 250 24.65 1.76 -4.27
N ALA A 251 24.55 0.68 -5.02
CA ALA A 251 24.58 0.75 -6.49
C ALA A 251 23.42 1.58 -7.04
N ARG A 252 22.21 1.48 -6.45
CA ARG A 252 21.09 2.37 -6.82
C ARG A 252 21.39 3.85 -6.54
N ALA A 253 22.00 4.16 -5.38
CA ALA A 253 22.40 5.52 -5.04
C ALA A 253 23.47 6.05 -6.00
N ASP A 254 24.44 5.21 -6.41
CA ASP A 254 25.49 5.57 -7.36
C ASP A 254 24.90 5.86 -8.76
N LEU A 255 23.92 5.05 -9.21
CA LEU A 255 23.21 5.27 -10.49
C LEU A 255 22.45 6.61 -10.51
N LEU A 256 21.78 6.94 -9.41
CA LEU A 256 21.07 8.21 -9.29
C LEU A 256 22.03 9.39 -9.28
N SER A 257 23.07 9.35 -8.45
CA SER A 257 24.07 10.42 -8.34
C SER A 257 24.89 10.61 -9.62
N GLY A 258 25.13 9.52 -10.37
CA GLY A 258 25.78 9.53 -11.68
C GLY A 258 24.88 10.08 -12.80
N GLY A 259 23.58 10.22 -12.57
CA GLY A 259 22.60 10.65 -13.58
C GLY A 259 22.25 9.54 -14.59
N ASP A 260 22.54 8.29 -14.28
CA ASP A 260 22.17 7.13 -15.09
C ASP A 260 20.68 6.79 -14.95
N VAL A 261 20.09 7.15 -13.82
CA VAL A 261 18.64 7.07 -13.58
C VAL A 261 18.11 8.40 -13.05
N ASP A 262 16.81 8.62 -13.18
CA ASP A 262 16.14 9.87 -12.78
C ASP A 262 15.39 9.71 -11.44
N PHE A 263 15.10 8.46 -11.05
CA PHE A 263 14.51 8.08 -9.76
C PHE A 263 15.10 6.74 -9.30
N ALA A 264 15.30 6.61 -8.00
CA ALA A 264 15.67 5.33 -7.39
C ALA A 264 14.91 5.12 -6.08
N MET A 265 14.34 3.92 -5.90
CA MET A 265 13.62 3.52 -4.69
C MET A 265 14.53 2.78 -3.71
N ASN A 266 14.14 2.77 -2.43
CA ASN A 266 14.77 1.98 -1.36
C ASN A 266 16.30 2.20 -1.28
N LEU A 267 16.69 3.47 -1.20
CA LEU A 267 18.08 3.87 -1.02
C LEU A 267 18.51 3.70 0.45
N PRO A 268 19.80 3.47 0.72
CA PRO A 268 20.32 3.47 2.11
C PRO A 268 20.14 4.83 2.80
N GLU A 269 20.31 5.92 2.05
CA GLU A 269 20.06 7.30 2.40
C GLU A 269 19.49 8.00 1.17
N GLY A 270 18.62 8.99 1.36
CA GLY A 270 17.99 9.66 0.23
C GLY A 270 17.45 11.04 0.59
N ASP A 271 17.16 11.85 -0.45
CA ASP A 271 16.64 13.21 -0.31
C ASP A 271 15.19 13.23 0.18
N THR A 272 14.45 12.15 -0.04
CA THR A 272 13.07 11.96 0.45
C THR A 272 13.01 10.75 1.37
N SER A 273 12.31 10.92 2.48
CA SER A 273 11.93 9.84 3.38
C SER A 273 10.46 9.56 3.13
N ASP A 274 10.17 8.49 2.41
CA ASP A 274 8.80 8.08 2.15
C ASP A 274 8.32 7.20 3.31
N PRO A 275 7.23 7.58 4.02
CA PRO A 275 6.69 6.75 5.08
C PRO A 275 6.26 5.42 4.50
N TYR A 276 6.65 4.32 5.15
CA TYR A 276 6.29 2.99 4.72
C TYR A 276 5.19 2.43 5.63
N PRO A 277 4.22 1.67 5.12
CA PRO A 277 3.06 1.26 5.89
C PRO A 277 3.39 0.13 6.87
N GLN A 278 4.49 0.28 7.62
CA GLN A 278 5.01 -0.71 8.56
C GLN A 278 5.30 -0.11 9.92
N THR A 279 4.93 -0.86 10.95
CA THR A 279 5.24 -0.54 12.34
C THR A 279 5.84 -1.76 13.04
N THR A 280 7.03 -1.58 13.60
CA THR A 280 7.62 -2.58 14.50
C THR A 280 7.11 -2.34 15.91
N LEU A 281 6.63 -3.41 16.55
CA LEU A 281 5.90 -3.35 17.81
C LEU A 281 6.06 -4.63 18.64
N LEU A 282 5.68 -4.56 19.90
CA LEU A 282 5.52 -5.73 20.76
C LEU A 282 4.05 -6.10 20.84
N LEU A 283 3.75 -7.37 20.64
CA LEU A 283 2.43 -7.98 20.90
C LEU A 283 2.44 -8.67 22.25
N LEU A 284 1.45 -8.38 23.09
CA LEU A 284 1.26 -9.02 24.38
C LEU A 284 0.07 -9.98 24.30
N ASN A 285 0.30 -11.24 24.67
CA ASN A 285 -0.69 -12.29 24.54
C ASN A 285 -1.65 -12.30 25.74
N GLN A 286 -2.94 -12.07 25.50
CA GLN A 286 -3.99 -12.12 26.53
C GLN A 286 -4.11 -13.46 27.27
N ARG A 287 -3.66 -14.56 26.67
CA ARG A 287 -3.70 -15.89 27.29
C ARG A 287 -2.62 -16.10 28.35
N THR A 288 -1.74 -15.14 28.55
CA THR A 288 -0.66 -15.21 29.56
C THR A 288 -1.10 -14.52 30.85
N GLY A 289 -1.31 -15.28 31.92
CA GLY A 289 -1.95 -14.81 33.15
C GLY A 289 -1.27 -13.63 33.85
N SER A 290 0.07 -13.49 33.80
CA SER A 290 0.74 -12.31 34.36
C SER A 290 0.45 -11.03 33.56
N LEU A 291 0.17 -11.15 32.24
CA LEU A 291 -0.18 -10.03 31.36
C LEU A 291 -1.69 -9.65 31.44
N GLU A 292 -2.50 -10.31 32.26
CA GLU A 292 -3.85 -9.84 32.59
C GLU A 292 -3.83 -8.49 33.32
N SER A 293 -2.74 -8.19 34.05
CA SER A 293 -2.56 -6.92 34.74
C SER A 293 -2.27 -5.79 33.74
N GLU A 294 -3.23 -4.88 33.56
CA GLU A 294 -3.06 -3.65 32.78
C GLU A 294 -1.87 -2.83 33.26
N SER A 295 -1.74 -2.67 34.61
CA SER A 295 -0.61 -1.93 35.20
C SER A 295 0.75 -2.55 34.81
N LEU A 296 0.85 -3.90 34.70
CA LEU A 296 2.08 -4.52 34.20
C LEU A 296 2.32 -4.22 32.72
N ARG A 297 1.32 -4.34 31.87
CA ARG A 297 1.48 -4.07 30.44
C ARG A 297 1.91 -2.62 30.19
N ARG A 298 1.25 -1.67 30.85
CA ARG A 298 1.60 -0.24 30.79
C ARG A 298 3.00 0.05 31.34
N ALA A 299 3.42 -0.62 32.42
CA ALA A 299 4.76 -0.52 32.95
C ALA A 299 5.83 -0.96 31.93
N LEU A 300 5.57 -2.07 31.22
CA LEU A 300 6.45 -2.56 30.17
C LEU A 300 6.56 -1.56 29.00
N ALA A 301 5.45 -0.92 28.62
CA ALA A 301 5.40 0.05 27.52
C ALA A 301 6.17 1.34 27.86
N LEU A 302 5.97 1.90 29.07
CA LEU A 302 6.56 3.17 29.49
C LEU A 302 8.06 3.09 29.80
N ALA A 303 8.59 1.89 30.03
CA ALA A 303 10.01 1.67 30.31
C ALA A 303 10.90 1.68 29.06
N ILE A 304 10.33 1.74 27.86
CA ILE A 304 11.05 1.67 26.60
C ILE A 304 11.32 3.09 26.08
N ASP A 305 12.60 3.42 25.87
CA ASP A 305 13.04 4.65 25.21
C ASP A 305 13.08 4.44 23.69
N ARG A 306 12.06 4.94 23.01
CA ARG A 306 11.94 4.79 21.55
C ARG A 306 12.95 5.64 20.78
N ASN A 307 13.34 6.80 21.34
CA ASN A 307 14.38 7.62 20.72
C ASN A 307 15.73 6.89 20.74
N ALA A 308 16.05 6.22 21.86
CA ALA A 308 17.27 5.41 21.93
C ALA A 308 17.25 4.19 21.00
N LEU A 309 16.06 3.62 20.71
CA LEU A 309 15.93 2.51 19.76
C LEU A 309 16.18 2.94 18.30
N THR A 310 15.89 4.19 17.98
CA THR A 310 15.95 4.72 16.60
C THR A 310 17.20 5.57 16.33
N GLU A 311 18.01 5.85 17.36
CA GLU A 311 19.21 6.69 17.24
C GLU A 311 20.21 6.11 16.22
N GLY A 312 20.52 6.90 15.20
CA GLY A 312 21.46 6.50 14.12
C GLY A 312 20.93 5.46 13.14
N GLN A 313 19.61 5.19 13.17
CA GLN A 313 18.92 4.28 12.23
C GLN A 313 17.93 5.07 11.36
N PRO A 314 17.60 4.60 10.16
CA PRO A 314 16.54 5.19 9.32
C PRO A 314 15.15 4.79 9.83
N LEU A 315 14.87 5.07 11.09
CA LEU A 315 13.67 4.67 11.82
C LEU A 315 13.14 5.88 12.61
N ASP A 316 11.82 6.03 12.69
CA ASP A 316 11.20 7.05 13.53
C ASP A 316 10.55 6.46 14.78
N PRO A 317 10.66 7.10 15.96
CA PRO A 317 9.94 6.68 17.15
C PRO A 317 8.44 6.63 16.89
N ALA A 318 7.80 5.49 17.16
CA ALA A 318 6.38 5.33 16.91
C ALA A 318 5.54 6.21 17.84
N GLN A 319 4.56 6.91 17.28
CA GLN A 319 3.58 7.72 17.99
C GLN A 319 2.26 6.97 18.23
N GLY A 320 2.07 5.84 17.58
CA GLY A 320 0.93 4.94 17.65
C GLY A 320 1.20 3.69 16.81
N ILE A 321 0.16 2.91 16.52
CA ILE A 321 0.26 1.71 15.68
C ILE A 321 0.26 2.09 14.19
N VAL A 322 -0.62 3.03 13.81
CA VAL A 322 -0.74 3.48 12.42
C VAL A 322 0.39 4.45 12.09
N PRO A 323 1.28 4.15 11.14
CA PRO A 323 2.38 5.03 10.76
C PRO A 323 1.88 6.22 9.92
N PRO A 324 2.67 7.29 9.79
CA PRO A 324 2.44 8.32 8.78
C PRO A 324 2.30 7.72 7.37
N GLY A 325 1.57 8.41 6.49
CA GLY A 325 1.35 7.98 5.10
C GLY A 325 0.12 7.10 4.88
N LEU A 326 -0.40 6.41 5.91
CA LEU A 326 -1.70 5.77 5.81
C LEU A 326 -2.82 6.81 5.91
N ARG A 327 -3.84 6.63 5.05
CA ARG A 327 -4.89 7.62 4.87
C ARG A 327 -5.99 7.51 5.92
N ASN A 328 -6.49 8.66 6.33
CA ASN A 328 -7.81 8.79 6.95
C ASN A 328 -8.91 8.74 5.87
N THR A 329 -10.16 8.80 6.28
CA THR A 329 -11.32 8.70 5.38
C THR A 329 -11.40 9.85 4.35
N MET A 330 -10.79 11.01 4.62
CA MET A 330 -10.71 12.15 3.69
C MET A 330 -9.51 12.07 2.72
N GLY A 331 -8.68 11.03 2.84
CA GLY A 331 -7.46 10.90 2.03
C GLY A 331 -6.27 11.73 2.53
N GLY A 332 -6.39 12.35 3.71
CA GLY A 332 -5.29 12.95 4.43
C GLY A 332 -4.51 11.91 5.24
N ASP A 333 -3.44 12.33 5.90
CA ASP A 333 -2.63 11.47 6.77
C ASP A 333 -3.36 11.21 8.10
N PHE A 334 -3.59 9.92 8.43
CA PHE A 334 -4.28 9.53 9.65
C PHE A 334 -3.50 9.96 10.91
N ARG A 335 -2.17 9.72 10.93
CA ARG A 335 -1.33 10.05 12.09
C ARG A 335 -1.27 11.55 12.36
N GLN A 336 -1.26 12.36 11.31
CA GLN A 336 -1.31 13.81 11.45
C GLN A 336 -2.63 14.28 12.06
N GLY A 337 -3.74 13.61 11.76
CA GLY A 337 -5.07 13.92 12.31
C GLY A 337 -5.23 13.44 13.75
N SER A 338 -4.87 12.19 14.04
CA SER A 338 -5.07 11.54 15.35
C SER A 338 -4.03 11.91 16.42
N GLY A 339 -2.90 12.52 16.03
CA GLY A 339 -1.84 12.90 16.96
C GLY A 339 -1.03 11.73 17.53
N SER A 340 -0.41 11.90 18.69
CA SER A 340 0.44 10.90 19.34
C SER A 340 -0.24 10.26 20.55
N LEU A 341 -0.25 8.93 20.59
CA LEU A 341 -0.66 8.12 21.74
C LEU A 341 0.53 7.77 22.65
N VAL A 342 1.75 8.03 22.19
CA VAL A 342 2.99 7.70 22.91
C VAL A 342 3.78 8.98 23.14
N ASP A 343 4.20 9.21 24.38
CA ASP A 343 5.06 10.34 24.73
C ASP A 343 6.52 9.96 24.42
N ASN A 344 7.08 10.56 23.39
CA ASN A 344 8.47 10.40 22.96
C ASN A 344 9.34 11.63 23.27
N GLU A 345 8.84 12.58 24.08
CA GLU A 345 9.62 13.74 24.48
C GLU A 345 10.79 13.29 25.38
N PRO A 346 12.07 13.54 24.99
CA PRO A 346 13.21 13.05 25.73
C PRO A 346 13.24 13.50 27.20
N ASP A 347 12.79 14.72 27.47
CA ASP A 347 12.76 15.30 28.82
C ASP A 347 11.73 14.59 29.73
N ASN A 348 10.73 13.92 29.18
CA ASN A 348 9.70 13.21 29.92
C ASN A 348 10.10 11.76 30.28
N TYR A 349 11.11 11.19 29.62
CA TYR A 349 11.39 9.75 29.72
C TYR A 349 11.66 9.27 31.14
N GLU A 350 12.43 10.04 31.96
CA GLU A 350 12.67 9.61 33.34
C GLU A 350 11.39 9.66 34.21
N ALA A 351 10.49 10.60 33.95
CA ALA A 351 9.19 10.65 34.62
C ALA A 351 8.32 9.45 34.21
N LEU A 352 8.33 9.07 32.93
CA LEU A 352 7.65 7.87 32.42
C LEU A 352 8.22 6.60 33.06
N CYS A 353 9.54 6.49 33.23
CA CYS A 353 10.16 5.37 33.94
C CYS A 353 9.74 5.31 35.42
N GLN A 354 9.58 6.48 36.08
CA GLN A 354 9.07 6.52 37.46
C GLN A 354 7.61 6.04 37.54
N GLN A 355 6.77 6.47 36.59
CA GLN A 355 5.40 5.98 36.47
C GLN A 355 5.37 4.46 36.23
N ALA A 356 6.22 3.96 35.34
CA ALA A 356 6.35 2.54 35.05
C ALA A 356 6.70 1.72 36.31
N ARG A 357 7.60 2.20 37.15
CA ARG A 357 7.91 1.58 38.44
C ARG A 357 6.69 1.53 39.37
N THR A 358 5.94 2.63 39.44
CA THR A 358 4.71 2.68 40.26
C THR A 358 3.68 1.67 39.77
N LEU A 359 3.45 1.61 38.48
CA LEU A 359 2.52 0.64 37.86
C LEU A 359 2.97 -0.81 38.10
N LEU A 360 4.28 -1.08 38.04
CA LEU A 360 4.81 -2.41 38.35
C LEU A 360 4.55 -2.79 39.80
N GLU A 361 4.71 -1.87 40.75
CA GLU A 361 4.38 -2.15 42.17
C GLU A 361 2.89 -2.39 42.38
N GLU A 362 2.03 -1.64 41.69
CA GLU A 362 0.57 -1.89 41.67
C GLU A 362 0.21 -3.27 41.12
N ALA A 363 0.96 -3.76 40.12
CA ALA A 363 0.83 -5.10 39.58
C ALA A 363 1.36 -6.20 40.52
N GLY A 364 1.89 -5.85 41.69
CA GLY A 364 2.47 -6.80 42.67
C GLY A 364 3.98 -6.97 42.56
N GLY A 365 4.64 -6.06 41.83
CA GLY A 365 6.10 -5.99 41.68
C GLY A 365 6.71 -7.07 40.80
N VAL A 366 8.04 -7.08 40.75
CA VAL A 366 8.84 -8.04 39.93
C VAL A 366 8.43 -9.51 40.17
N LYS A 367 8.08 -9.85 41.40
CA LYS A 367 7.71 -11.24 41.74
C LYS A 367 6.37 -11.67 41.11
N ALA A 368 5.41 -10.77 41.03
CA ALA A 368 4.10 -11.05 40.42
C ALA A 368 4.19 -11.07 38.89
N ALA A 369 5.02 -10.19 38.31
CA ALA A 369 5.29 -10.18 36.87
C ALA A 369 5.91 -11.53 36.40
N GLY A 370 6.68 -12.18 37.27
CA GLY A 370 7.31 -13.46 36.96
C GLY A 370 8.39 -13.35 35.87
N GLN A 371 8.58 -14.47 35.16
CA GLN A 371 9.52 -14.51 34.04
C GLN A 371 8.82 -14.11 32.74
N ILE A 372 9.30 -13.03 32.13
CA ILE A 372 8.82 -12.56 30.82
C ILE A 372 9.65 -13.23 29.72
N THR A 373 9.00 -13.74 28.68
CA THR A 373 9.67 -14.27 27.49
C THR A 373 9.35 -13.37 26.30
N LEU A 374 10.39 -12.89 25.59
CA LEU A 374 10.29 -12.09 24.37
C LEU A 374 10.72 -12.92 23.18
N LEU A 375 9.76 -13.29 22.34
CA LEU A 375 9.97 -13.99 21.08
C LEU A 375 10.30 -12.98 19.97
N TYR A 376 11.27 -13.28 19.11
CA TYR A 376 11.67 -12.39 18.01
C TYR A 376 12.34 -13.16 16.88
N ASP A 377 12.38 -12.61 15.67
CA ASP A 377 13.14 -13.16 14.55
C ASP A 377 14.64 -12.95 14.76
N SER A 378 15.37 -14.03 15.05
CA SER A 378 16.83 -13.99 15.27
C SER A 378 17.64 -13.99 13.98
N THR A 379 16.98 -14.14 12.82
CA THR A 379 17.61 -14.04 11.49
C THR A 379 17.65 -12.61 10.98
N ASP A 380 16.86 -11.71 11.58
CA ASP A 380 16.89 -10.26 11.37
C ASP A 380 17.77 -9.57 12.43
N GLU A 381 18.85 -8.95 11.99
CA GLU A 381 19.80 -8.27 12.88
C GLU A 381 19.15 -7.08 13.60
N THR A 382 18.28 -6.31 12.94
CA THR A 382 17.57 -5.19 13.53
C THR A 382 16.60 -5.65 14.61
N ALA A 383 15.85 -6.73 14.35
CA ALA A 383 14.98 -7.33 15.36
C ALA A 383 15.76 -7.87 16.57
N ALA A 384 16.93 -8.49 16.34
CA ALA A 384 17.79 -8.98 17.41
C ALA A 384 18.35 -7.84 18.29
N GLN A 385 18.79 -6.75 17.68
CA GLN A 385 19.26 -5.54 18.40
C GLN A 385 18.12 -4.89 19.17
N THR A 386 16.94 -4.76 18.58
CA THR A 386 15.74 -4.22 19.22
C THR A 386 15.31 -5.07 20.42
N ALA A 387 15.27 -6.40 20.28
CA ALA A 387 14.92 -7.31 21.38
C ALA A 387 15.89 -7.19 22.56
N ALA A 388 17.21 -7.05 22.28
CA ALA A 388 18.23 -6.85 23.29
C ALA A 388 18.06 -5.50 24.00
N ALA A 389 17.79 -4.43 23.28
CA ALA A 389 17.57 -3.10 23.84
C ALA A 389 16.30 -3.05 24.72
N VAL A 390 15.21 -3.68 24.31
CA VAL A 390 13.98 -3.82 25.11
C VAL A 390 14.25 -4.62 26.39
N GLN A 391 15.00 -5.72 26.31
CA GLN A 391 15.40 -6.53 27.48
C GLN A 391 16.21 -5.68 28.48
N ASP A 392 17.17 -4.90 27.97
CA ASP A 392 18.01 -4.03 28.80
C ASP A 392 17.18 -2.90 29.43
N ALA A 393 16.25 -2.28 28.72
CA ALA A 393 15.36 -1.26 29.25
C ALA A 393 14.52 -1.81 30.42
N TRP A 394 13.87 -2.96 30.26
CA TRP A 394 13.09 -3.60 31.32
C TRP A 394 13.96 -3.98 32.53
N LYS A 395 15.16 -4.48 32.29
CA LYS A 395 16.11 -4.81 33.37
C LYS A 395 16.57 -3.55 34.14
N GLN A 396 16.96 -2.51 33.42
CA GLN A 396 17.52 -1.31 34.05
C GLN A 396 16.45 -0.44 34.72
N LYS A 397 15.28 -0.29 34.09
CA LYS A 397 14.24 0.63 34.57
C LYS A 397 13.26 -0.01 35.53
N LEU A 398 12.97 -1.33 35.38
CA LEU A 398 11.98 -2.08 36.13
C LEU A 398 12.58 -3.18 37.03
N GLY A 399 13.83 -3.57 36.82
CA GLY A 399 14.42 -4.73 37.45
C GLY A 399 13.86 -6.08 36.96
N LEU A 400 13.14 -6.09 35.85
CA LEU A 400 12.57 -7.28 35.22
C LEU A 400 13.62 -7.96 34.33
N ILE A 401 13.71 -9.29 34.41
CA ILE A 401 14.59 -10.05 33.52
C ILE A 401 13.70 -10.77 32.48
N ALA A 402 13.77 -10.28 31.25
CA ALA A 402 13.15 -10.98 30.13
C ALA A 402 14.10 -12.02 29.55
N ILE A 403 13.55 -13.16 29.11
CA ILE A 403 14.28 -14.17 28.35
C ILE A 403 14.05 -13.94 26.88
N LEU A 404 15.11 -13.72 26.12
CA LEU A 404 15.06 -13.64 24.67
C LEU A 404 14.95 -15.04 24.06
N ARG A 405 13.92 -15.27 23.27
CA ARG A 405 13.68 -16.49 22.51
C ARG A 405 13.80 -16.14 21.02
N GLY A 406 14.96 -16.42 20.44
CA GLY A 406 15.17 -16.30 18.99
C GLY A 406 14.44 -17.41 18.24
N ALA A 407 13.83 -17.06 17.11
CA ALA A 407 13.16 -17.95 16.18
C ALA A 407 13.53 -17.55 14.75
N THR A 408 13.24 -18.36 13.77
CA THR A 408 13.23 -17.94 12.36
C THR A 408 11.95 -17.17 12.06
N ALA A 409 11.91 -16.39 10.94
CA ALA A 409 10.71 -15.68 10.51
C ALA A 409 9.48 -16.60 10.43
N GLN A 410 9.65 -17.82 9.88
CA GLN A 410 8.56 -18.81 9.78
C GLN A 410 8.09 -19.30 11.16
N GLU A 411 9.01 -19.63 12.04
CA GLU A 411 8.66 -20.07 13.41
C GLU A 411 7.98 -18.96 14.22
N LEU A 412 8.39 -17.69 14.02
CA LEU A 412 7.73 -16.54 14.62
C LEU A 412 6.30 -16.41 14.09
N ALA A 413 6.10 -16.48 12.77
CA ALA A 413 4.78 -16.41 12.15
C ALA A 413 3.87 -17.54 12.64
N ASP A 414 4.39 -18.77 12.72
CA ASP A 414 3.64 -19.93 13.22
C ASP A 414 3.24 -19.74 14.70
N ALA A 415 4.15 -19.23 15.54
CA ALA A 415 3.88 -18.96 16.95
C ALA A 415 2.83 -17.84 17.13
N LEU A 416 2.86 -16.80 16.29
CA LEU A 416 1.85 -15.73 16.29
C LEU A 416 0.47 -16.31 15.93
N ASN A 417 0.38 -17.07 14.84
CA ASN A 417 -0.88 -17.69 14.39
C ASN A 417 -1.48 -18.67 15.40
N GLN A 418 -0.64 -19.37 16.17
CA GLN A 418 -1.06 -20.33 17.19
C GLN A 418 -1.27 -19.71 18.58
N GLY A 419 -0.84 -18.45 18.77
CA GLY A 419 -0.83 -17.79 20.08
C GLY A 419 0.17 -18.40 21.05
N GLU A 420 1.28 -18.97 20.58
CA GLU A 420 2.30 -19.66 21.36
C GLU A 420 3.47 -18.74 21.76
N PHE A 421 3.16 -17.58 22.28
CA PHE A 421 4.12 -16.60 22.80
C PHE A 421 3.58 -15.90 24.04
N MET A 422 4.44 -15.24 24.80
CA MET A 422 4.06 -14.33 25.88
C MET A 422 4.12 -12.88 25.40
N VAL A 423 5.29 -12.42 24.98
CA VAL A 423 5.52 -11.15 24.26
C VAL A 423 6.23 -11.50 22.96
N ALA A 424 5.82 -10.91 21.86
CA ALA A 424 6.48 -11.09 20.58
C ALA A 424 6.86 -9.72 19.98
N LEU A 425 8.10 -9.61 19.49
CA LEU A 425 8.56 -8.51 18.66
C LEU A 425 8.31 -8.87 17.21
N THR A 426 7.54 -8.05 16.53
CA THR A 426 7.21 -8.26 15.11
C THR A 426 7.03 -6.93 14.39
N THR A 427 7.12 -6.97 13.06
CA THR A 427 6.77 -5.84 12.19
C THR A 427 5.46 -6.19 11.49
N VAL A 428 4.49 -5.30 11.58
CA VAL A 428 3.20 -5.40 10.90
C VAL A 428 3.16 -4.46 9.71
N THR A 429 2.53 -4.89 8.63
CA THR A 429 2.39 -4.13 7.38
C THR A 429 0.92 -3.94 7.07
N ALA A 430 0.52 -2.73 6.72
CA ALA A 430 -0.83 -2.50 6.24
C ALA A 430 -1.05 -3.19 4.88
N ASP A 431 -2.18 -3.86 4.73
CA ASP A 431 -2.58 -4.50 3.48
C ASP A 431 -3.19 -3.53 2.46
N ARG A 432 -3.53 -2.32 2.91
CA ARG A 432 -4.12 -1.22 2.13
C ARG A 432 -3.69 0.14 2.66
N GLY A 433 -3.91 1.18 1.87
CA GLY A 433 -3.49 2.54 2.22
C GLY A 433 -4.40 3.27 3.20
N ASP A 434 -5.46 2.65 3.70
CA ASP A 434 -6.35 3.15 4.75
C ASP A 434 -5.85 2.72 6.13
N ALA A 435 -6.05 3.55 7.16
CA ALA A 435 -5.63 3.25 8.54
C ALA A 435 -6.20 1.92 9.07
N SER A 436 -7.40 1.52 8.63
CA SER A 436 -7.99 0.23 8.98
C SER A 436 -7.15 -0.97 8.49
N GLY A 437 -6.27 -0.78 7.50
CA GLY A 437 -5.39 -1.84 7.00
C GLY A 437 -4.41 -2.39 8.03
N LEU A 438 -4.07 -1.61 9.06
CA LEU A 438 -3.35 -2.11 10.23
C LEU A 438 -4.27 -2.50 11.36
N LEU A 439 -5.27 -1.67 11.68
CA LEU A 439 -6.11 -1.88 12.86
C LEU A 439 -6.95 -3.16 12.77
N SER A 440 -7.36 -3.59 11.59
CA SER A 440 -8.08 -4.86 11.38
C SER A 440 -7.26 -6.11 11.79
N LEU A 441 -5.94 -6.03 11.89
CA LEU A 441 -5.10 -7.15 12.33
C LEU A 441 -5.40 -7.63 13.76
N TRP A 442 -6.04 -6.81 14.59
CA TRP A 442 -6.43 -7.15 15.96
C TRP A 442 -7.92 -7.45 16.12
N GLU A 443 -8.68 -7.54 15.05
CA GLU A 443 -10.04 -8.05 15.14
C GLU A 443 -10.05 -9.47 15.73
N SER A 444 -11.04 -9.77 16.58
CA SER A 444 -11.10 -11.01 17.32
C SER A 444 -11.08 -12.23 16.40
N GLY A 445 -10.23 -13.19 16.72
CA GLY A 445 -10.03 -14.42 15.92
C GLY A 445 -8.57 -14.75 15.63
N ASN A 446 -7.64 -13.82 15.87
CA ASN A 446 -6.20 -13.99 15.64
C ASN A 446 -5.49 -14.95 16.63
N GLY A 447 -6.21 -15.52 17.61
CA GLY A 447 -5.69 -16.53 18.52
C GLY A 447 -4.99 -16.00 19.78
N TYR A 448 -4.61 -14.75 19.89
CA TYR A 448 -3.91 -14.16 21.04
C TYR A 448 -4.56 -12.88 21.61
N PHE A 449 -5.43 -12.25 20.87
CA PHE A 449 -6.20 -11.07 21.30
C PHE A 449 -7.69 -11.29 21.08
N TYR A 450 -8.50 -10.84 22.03
CA TYR A 450 -9.95 -10.88 21.94
C TYR A 450 -10.54 -9.69 22.71
N SER A 451 -11.32 -8.84 22.02
CA SER A 451 -12.03 -7.72 22.62
C SER A 451 -13.30 -7.40 21.84
N THR A 452 -14.45 -7.72 22.40
CA THR A 452 -15.75 -7.35 21.81
C THR A 452 -15.89 -5.84 21.65
N ALA A 453 -15.31 -5.04 22.56
CA ALA A 453 -15.35 -3.60 22.49
C ALA A 453 -14.52 -3.10 21.28
N TYR A 454 -13.35 -3.66 21.06
CA TYR A 454 -12.53 -3.38 19.91
C TYR A 454 -13.24 -3.71 18.59
N ASP A 455 -13.78 -4.93 18.49
CA ASP A 455 -14.53 -5.36 17.30
C ASP A 455 -15.74 -4.45 17.02
N MET A 456 -16.40 -3.93 18.09
CA MET A 456 -17.50 -3.00 17.93
C MET A 456 -17.04 -1.64 17.36
N LEU A 457 -15.85 -1.16 17.73
CA LEU A 457 -15.29 0.07 17.17
C LEU A 457 -15.00 -0.09 15.68
N LEU A 458 -14.35 -1.18 15.28
CA LEU A 458 -14.06 -1.45 13.85
C LEU A 458 -15.36 -1.57 13.04
N ARG A 459 -16.35 -2.33 13.53
CA ARG A 459 -17.66 -2.45 12.87
C ARG A 459 -18.41 -1.13 12.80
N ALA A 460 -18.29 -0.29 13.83
CA ALA A 460 -18.91 1.04 13.82
C ALA A 460 -18.21 1.97 12.82
N ALA A 461 -16.88 1.85 12.67
CA ALA A 461 -16.13 2.55 11.64
C ALA A 461 -16.62 2.14 10.23
N ASP A 462 -16.74 0.85 9.96
CA ASP A 462 -17.17 0.32 8.65
C ASP A 462 -18.63 0.70 8.35
N ALA A 463 -19.50 0.66 9.35
CA ALA A 463 -20.89 1.03 9.19
C ALA A 463 -21.13 2.56 9.07
N SER A 464 -20.11 3.39 9.38
CA SER A 464 -20.26 4.83 9.38
C SER A 464 -20.33 5.41 7.96
N GLY A 465 -21.40 6.11 7.65
CA GLY A 465 -21.51 6.93 6.44
C GLY A 465 -20.95 8.35 6.60
N HIS A 466 -20.41 8.70 7.78
CA HIS A 466 -19.89 10.01 8.11
C HIS A 466 -18.38 9.93 8.37
N VAL A 467 -17.64 10.66 7.59
CA VAL A 467 -16.18 10.64 7.56
C VAL A 467 -15.53 10.87 8.92
N GLU A 468 -15.86 11.99 9.57
CA GLU A 468 -15.30 12.36 10.88
C GLU A 468 -15.64 11.35 11.98
N VAL A 469 -16.81 10.72 11.88
CA VAL A 469 -17.26 9.70 12.84
C VAL A 469 -16.50 8.39 12.65
N ARG A 470 -16.20 8.03 11.39
CA ARG A 470 -15.40 6.84 11.09
C ARG A 470 -13.98 6.98 11.63
N ASP A 471 -13.33 8.10 11.34
CA ASP A 471 -11.97 8.35 11.81
C ASP A 471 -11.88 8.31 13.34
N ALA A 472 -12.85 8.91 14.06
CA ALA A 472 -12.91 8.84 15.51
C ALA A 472 -13.02 7.39 16.05
N TYR A 473 -13.78 6.51 15.40
CA TYR A 473 -13.83 5.09 15.80
C TYR A 473 -12.50 4.38 15.60
N LEU A 474 -11.77 4.69 14.52
CA LEU A 474 -10.43 4.13 14.27
C LEU A 474 -9.40 4.66 15.28
N GLU A 475 -9.49 5.95 15.64
CA GLU A 475 -8.68 6.56 16.70
C GLU A 475 -8.93 5.91 18.06
N ASP A 476 -10.20 5.71 18.44
CA ASP A 476 -10.57 5.02 19.67
C ASP A 476 -10.09 3.56 19.69
N ALA A 477 -10.14 2.87 18.54
CA ALA A 477 -9.65 1.50 18.43
C ALA A 477 -8.12 1.45 18.61
N GLU A 478 -7.38 2.34 17.97
CA GLU A 478 -5.92 2.44 18.16
C GLU A 478 -5.55 2.74 19.61
N ALA A 479 -6.22 3.75 20.20
CA ALA A 479 -6.01 4.16 21.59
C ALA A 479 -6.22 3.00 22.57
N MET A 480 -7.28 2.21 22.38
CA MET A 480 -7.56 1.02 23.22
C MET A 480 -6.39 0.02 23.21
N LEU A 481 -5.80 -0.26 22.07
CA LEU A 481 -4.68 -1.22 22.00
C LEU A 481 -3.42 -0.68 22.68
N VAL A 482 -3.13 0.61 22.47
CA VAL A 482 -1.90 1.26 22.96
C VAL A 482 -2.00 1.60 24.44
N GLU A 483 -3.09 2.22 24.88
CA GLU A 483 -3.28 2.67 26.25
C GLU A 483 -3.46 1.52 27.24
N ASP A 484 -4.14 0.44 26.81
CA ASP A 484 -4.27 -0.79 27.58
C ASP A 484 -2.97 -1.64 27.57
N GLY A 485 -2.01 -1.29 26.71
CA GLY A 485 -0.70 -1.92 26.59
C GLY A 485 -0.72 -3.30 25.95
N TRP A 486 -1.76 -3.64 25.18
CA TRP A 486 -1.80 -4.90 24.43
C TRP A 486 -0.85 -4.90 23.25
N VAL A 487 -0.68 -3.72 22.66
CA VAL A 487 0.26 -3.45 21.57
C VAL A 487 1.17 -2.31 22.00
N ILE A 488 2.47 -2.52 21.94
CA ILE A 488 3.47 -1.51 22.27
C ILE A 488 4.18 -1.12 20.97
N PRO A 489 3.80 -0.04 20.30
CA PRO A 489 4.50 0.43 19.11
C PRO A 489 5.90 0.91 19.49
N LEU A 490 6.90 0.57 18.70
CA LEU A 490 8.30 0.90 18.93
C LEU A 490 8.81 1.95 17.95
N TYR A 491 8.76 1.64 16.65
CA TYR A 491 9.21 2.55 15.61
C TYR A 491 8.54 2.26 14.27
N TYR A 492 8.54 3.27 13.42
CA TYR A 492 8.13 3.21 12.03
C TYR A 492 9.32 2.95 11.12
N VAL A 493 9.08 2.21 10.05
CA VAL A 493 10.06 1.99 9.00
C VAL A 493 9.89 3.08 7.94
N HIS A 494 10.98 3.69 7.52
CA HIS A 494 11.02 4.60 6.39
C HIS A 494 11.73 3.97 5.22
N ARG A 495 11.33 4.37 4.03
CA ARG A 495 12.04 4.08 2.81
C ARG A 495 12.56 5.36 2.21
N HIS A 496 13.82 5.38 1.84
CA HIS A 496 14.40 6.53 1.17
C HIS A 496 14.28 6.35 -0.32
N SER A 497 13.85 7.40 -1.00
CA SER A 497 13.92 7.49 -2.45
C SER A 497 14.69 8.74 -2.87
N GLY A 498 15.14 8.75 -4.10
CA GLY A 498 15.83 9.89 -4.68
C GLY A 498 15.27 10.24 -6.05
N LEU A 499 15.18 11.54 -6.32
CA LEU A 499 14.61 12.07 -7.55
C LEU A 499 15.53 13.13 -8.15
N ALA A 500 15.78 13.05 -9.44
CA ALA A 500 16.51 14.09 -10.18
C ALA A 500 15.79 15.44 -10.08
N GLN A 501 16.53 16.50 -9.74
CA GLN A 501 16.00 17.84 -9.43
C GLN A 501 15.15 18.48 -10.54
N GLN A 502 15.33 18.05 -11.79
CA GLN A 502 14.58 18.58 -12.93
C GLN A 502 13.21 17.96 -13.11
N LEU A 503 12.80 17.01 -12.29
CA LEU A 503 11.51 16.35 -12.40
C LEU A 503 10.57 16.73 -11.26
N THR A 504 9.26 16.69 -11.54
CA THR A 504 8.25 16.73 -10.47
C THR A 504 8.20 15.37 -9.77
N ALA A 505 7.85 15.37 -8.48
CA ALA A 505 7.73 14.13 -7.72
C ALA A 505 6.65 13.20 -8.31
N PRO A 506 6.91 11.88 -8.36
CA PRO A 506 5.88 10.91 -8.68
C PRO A 506 4.78 10.91 -7.61
N LEU A 507 3.62 10.35 -7.94
CA LEU A 507 2.61 10.08 -6.93
C LEU A 507 3.02 8.81 -6.17
N TYR A 508 3.25 8.96 -4.88
CA TYR A 508 3.42 7.86 -3.93
C TYR A 508 2.07 7.58 -3.26
N ASP A 509 1.62 6.34 -3.21
CA ASP A 509 0.29 5.98 -2.73
C ASP A 509 0.21 5.65 -1.23
N GLY A 510 1.35 5.69 -0.53
CA GLY A 510 1.46 5.33 0.88
C GLY A 510 1.68 3.84 1.14
N THR A 511 1.67 2.99 0.11
CA THR A 511 1.83 1.53 0.23
C THR A 511 3.06 0.96 -0.48
N GLY A 512 3.97 1.81 -0.94
CA GLY A 512 5.19 1.41 -1.66
C GLY A 512 5.11 1.57 -3.18
N VAL A 513 3.98 2.00 -3.73
CA VAL A 513 3.79 2.14 -5.18
C VAL A 513 4.03 3.58 -5.63
N TYR A 514 4.90 3.75 -6.61
CA TYR A 514 5.19 5.05 -7.25
C TYR A 514 4.57 5.11 -8.64
N ARG A 515 3.88 6.21 -8.94
CA ARG A 515 3.24 6.45 -10.25
C ARG A 515 3.90 7.62 -10.96
N PHE A 516 4.56 7.35 -12.08
CA PHE A 516 5.34 8.31 -12.87
C PHE A 516 4.55 8.92 -14.04
N SER A 517 3.33 8.45 -14.31
CA SER A 517 2.55 8.85 -15.48
C SER A 517 2.28 10.36 -15.60
N ALA A 518 2.27 11.08 -14.49
CA ALA A 518 2.07 12.54 -14.45
C ALA A 518 3.36 13.35 -14.21
N VAL A 519 4.54 12.69 -14.13
CA VAL A 519 5.82 13.38 -13.93
C VAL A 519 6.14 14.25 -15.14
N VAL A 520 6.56 15.48 -14.87
CA VAL A 520 6.97 16.44 -15.91
C VAL A 520 8.32 17.07 -15.57
N ARG A 521 9.01 17.58 -16.57
CA ARG A 521 10.23 18.38 -16.33
C ARG A 521 9.84 19.73 -15.77
N GLN A 522 10.49 20.13 -14.70
CA GLN A 522 10.36 21.48 -14.14
C GLN A 522 11.07 22.46 -15.05
N ALA A 523 10.48 23.64 -15.25
CA ALA A 523 11.17 24.73 -15.95
C ALA A 523 12.43 25.12 -15.15
N ALA A 524 13.56 25.26 -15.83
CA ALA A 524 14.77 25.76 -15.19
C ALA A 524 14.46 27.12 -14.53
N GLN A 525 14.68 27.20 -13.20
CA GLN A 525 14.51 28.44 -12.45
C GLN A 525 15.61 29.44 -12.79
#